data_793c424373c7a7f9ac44f43d9cefcff6
#
_entry.id   793c424373c7a7f9ac44f43d9cefcff6
#
_cell.length_a   1.000
_cell.length_b   1.000
_cell.length_c   1.000
_cell.angle_alpha   90.00
_cell.angle_beta   90.00
_cell.angle_gamma   90.00
#
_symmetry.space_group_name_H-M   'P 1'
#
loop_
_entity.id
_entity.type
_entity.pdbx_description
1 polymer ?
#
loop_
_entity_poly.entity_id
_entity_poly.type
_entity_poly.pdbx_seq_one_letter_code
_entity_poly.pdbx_strand_id
1 'polypeptide(L)'
;MSYICEVKKASPSKGLIAPDFPYVEIAKEYEAAGASAISCLTEPFYFQGSDRYLKEITAAVNIPVLRKDFTVDEYMIYQAKAFGASAVLLICAILDDVQLREYRQLAESLGLDALVEAHDEREVERALEAGAKERRSQ
;
A
#
# COMPACT_ATOMS: atom_id res chain seq x y z
N MET A 1 16.73 -10.33 -8.02
CA MET A 1 16.23 -9.90 -6.70
C MET A 1 15.09 -8.92 -6.86
N SER A 2 14.01 -9.17 -6.15
CA SER A 2 12.82 -8.29 -6.18
C SER A 2 12.91 -7.28 -5.05
N TYR A 3 12.57 -6.03 -5.32
CA TYR A 3 12.49 -5.02 -4.28
C TYR A 3 11.39 -4.01 -4.59
N ILE A 4 10.87 -3.41 -3.52
CA ILE A 4 9.79 -2.43 -3.58
C ILE A 4 10.35 -1.09 -3.11
N CYS A 5 10.15 -0.05 -3.93
CA CYS A 5 10.54 1.31 -3.59
C CYS A 5 9.33 2.11 -3.13
N GLU A 6 9.52 2.98 -2.16
CA GLU A 6 8.45 3.77 -1.60
C GLU A 6 8.50 5.22 -2.07
N VAL A 7 7.35 5.73 -2.52
CA VAL A 7 7.17 7.13 -2.87
C VAL A 7 6.36 7.78 -1.74
N LYS A 8 7.00 8.69 -1.01
CA LYS A 8 6.34 9.40 0.10
C LYS A 8 6.82 10.85 0.19
N LYS A 9 5.90 11.74 0.51
CA LYS A 9 6.22 13.17 0.64
C LYS A 9 6.81 13.52 2.00
N ALA A 10 6.32 12.86 3.06
CA ALA A 10 6.74 13.15 4.43
C ALA A 10 6.65 11.91 5.30
N SER A 11 7.25 11.96 6.49
CA SER A 11 7.07 10.93 7.50
C SER A 11 6.98 11.59 8.87
N PRO A 12 6.38 10.90 9.88
CA PRO A 12 6.25 11.46 11.23
C PRO A 12 7.60 11.80 11.88
N SER A 13 8.65 11.02 11.53
CA SER A 13 9.97 11.20 12.12
C SER A 13 10.84 12.22 11.39
N LYS A 14 10.61 12.42 10.10
CA LYS A 14 11.47 13.26 9.26
C LYS A 14 10.76 14.51 8.74
N GLY A 15 9.45 14.62 8.95
CA GLY A 15 8.67 15.72 8.42
C GLY A 15 8.63 15.73 6.90
N LEU A 16 8.64 16.92 6.32
CA LEU A 16 8.59 17.08 4.87
C LEU A 16 9.92 16.67 4.25
N ILE A 17 9.91 15.63 3.41
CA ILE A 17 11.13 15.09 2.80
C ILE A 17 11.53 15.91 1.57
N ALA A 18 10.56 16.28 0.72
CA ALA A 18 10.82 17.06 -0.49
C ALA A 18 9.71 18.10 -0.66
N PRO A 19 10.02 19.40 -0.56
CA PRO A 19 8.99 20.44 -0.70
C PRO A 19 8.26 20.41 -2.04
N ASP A 20 8.98 20.13 -3.12
CA ASP A 20 8.42 20.12 -4.46
C ASP A 20 7.80 18.78 -4.85
N PHE A 21 8.12 17.75 -4.13
CA PHE A 21 7.67 16.36 -4.29
C PHE A 21 7.35 15.94 -5.73
N PRO A 22 8.36 15.71 -6.58
CA PRO A 22 8.14 15.26 -7.95
C PRO A 22 7.86 13.75 -7.99
N TYR A 23 6.70 13.35 -7.48
CA TYR A 23 6.38 11.95 -7.22
C TYR A 23 6.32 11.09 -8.49
N VAL A 24 5.84 11.62 -9.59
CA VAL A 24 5.79 10.87 -10.85
C VAL A 24 7.19 10.59 -11.38
N GLU A 25 8.07 11.58 -11.31
CA GLU A 25 9.45 11.41 -11.78
C GLU A 25 10.21 10.43 -10.88
N ILE A 26 9.99 10.49 -9.57
CA ILE A 26 10.59 9.54 -8.61
C ILE A 26 10.14 8.12 -8.95
N ALA A 27 8.84 7.93 -9.21
CA ALA A 27 8.30 6.61 -9.57
C ALA A 27 8.93 6.08 -10.86
N LYS A 28 9.08 6.94 -11.87
CA LYS A 28 9.71 6.56 -13.13
C LYS A 28 11.19 6.20 -12.93
N GLU A 29 11.90 6.91 -12.07
CA GLU A 29 13.29 6.60 -11.76
C GLU A 29 13.42 5.25 -11.07
N TYR A 30 12.50 4.92 -10.15
CA TYR A 30 12.48 3.61 -9.50
C TYR A 30 12.23 2.50 -10.51
N GLU A 31 11.29 2.70 -11.42
CA GLU A 31 11.03 1.72 -12.48
C GLU A 31 12.25 1.52 -13.36
N ALA A 32 12.88 2.61 -13.78
CA ALA A 32 14.09 2.56 -14.62
C ALA A 32 15.26 1.88 -13.90
N ALA A 33 15.32 2.01 -12.57
CA ALA A 33 16.37 1.37 -11.76
C ALA A 33 16.08 -0.11 -11.48
N GLY A 34 14.96 -0.64 -11.93
CA GLY A 34 14.66 -2.06 -11.81
C GLY A 34 13.78 -2.45 -10.62
N ALA A 35 13.09 -1.49 -9.99
CA ALA A 35 12.16 -1.82 -8.92
C ALA A 35 11.08 -2.77 -9.40
N SER A 36 10.72 -3.76 -8.58
CA SER A 36 9.69 -4.75 -8.90
C SER A 36 8.28 -4.19 -8.69
N ALA A 37 8.15 -3.23 -7.78
CA ALA A 37 6.88 -2.59 -7.44
C ALA A 37 7.15 -1.26 -6.75
N ILE A 38 6.12 -0.43 -6.67
CA ILE A 38 6.19 0.86 -5.98
C ILE A 38 5.13 0.87 -4.88
N SER A 39 5.51 1.32 -3.69
CA SER A 39 4.60 1.59 -2.60
C SER A 39 4.33 3.10 -2.58
N CYS A 40 3.08 3.48 -2.80
CA CYS A 40 2.69 4.89 -2.83
C CYS A 40 1.94 5.25 -1.55
N LEU A 41 2.51 6.14 -0.74
CA LEU A 41 1.88 6.61 0.48
C LEU A 41 0.82 7.65 0.16
N THR A 42 -0.44 7.30 0.42
CA THR A 42 -1.59 8.18 0.19
C THR A 42 -2.17 8.75 1.48
N GLU A 43 -1.71 8.30 2.65
CA GLU A 43 -2.19 8.77 3.93
C GLU A 43 -1.89 10.27 4.07
N PRO A 44 -2.91 11.15 4.27
CA PRO A 44 -2.71 12.60 4.18
C PRO A 44 -2.21 13.28 5.44
N PHE A 45 -2.45 12.70 6.62
CA PHE A 45 -2.18 13.40 7.88
C PHE A 45 -0.73 13.30 8.34
N TYR A 46 -0.17 12.07 8.34
CA TYR A 46 1.19 11.83 8.83
C TYR A 46 2.24 11.84 7.72
N PHE A 47 1.85 11.44 6.52
CA PHE A 47 2.78 11.29 5.40
C PHE A 47 2.52 12.30 4.29
N GLN A 48 1.55 13.18 4.46
CA GLN A 48 1.15 14.19 3.49
C GLN A 48 0.91 13.62 2.08
N GLY A 49 0.33 12.40 2.04
CA GLY A 49 0.00 11.73 0.80
C GLY A 49 -1.31 12.22 0.20
N SER A 50 -1.62 11.69 -0.98
CA SER A 50 -2.84 12.05 -1.70
C SER A 50 -3.22 10.93 -2.68
N ASP A 51 -4.50 10.73 -2.87
CA ASP A 51 -5.02 9.80 -3.89
C ASP A 51 -4.60 10.22 -5.28
N ARG A 52 -4.40 11.52 -5.49
CA ARG A 52 -3.90 12.05 -6.76
C ARG A 52 -2.53 11.47 -7.09
N TYR A 53 -1.65 11.33 -6.10
CA TYR A 53 -0.33 10.74 -6.30
C TYR A 53 -0.45 9.31 -6.82
N LEU A 54 -1.36 8.54 -6.21
CA LEU A 54 -1.59 7.16 -6.63
C LEU A 54 -2.06 7.09 -8.09
N LYS A 55 -3.05 7.89 -8.45
CA LYS A 55 -3.60 7.90 -9.81
C LYS A 55 -2.55 8.27 -10.85
N GLU A 56 -1.77 9.30 -10.59
CA GLU A 56 -0.76 9.78 -11.54
C GLU A 56 0.41 8.81 -11.66
N ILE A 57 0.83 8.19 -10.54
CA ILE A 57 1.90 7.21 -10.57
C ILE A 57 1.46 5.96 -11.34
N THR A 58 0.26 5.43 -11.07
CA THR A 58 -0.20 4.23 -11.77
C THR A 58 -0.33 4.47 -13.28
N ALA A 59 -0.63 5.68 -13.68
CA ALA A 59 -0.71 6.03 -15.09
C ALA A 59 0.68 6.16 -15.74
N ALA A 60 1.72 6.38 -14.95
CA ALA A 60 3.06 6.69 -15.46
C ALA A 60 4.01 5.49 -15.50
N VAL A 61 3.74 4.45 -14.71
CA VAL A 61 4.62 3.28 -14.62
C VAL A 61 3.88 2.01 -15.01
N ASN A 62 4.65 0.98 -15.40
CA ASN A 62 4.09 -0.32 -15.80
C ASN A 62 4.22 -1.38 -14.71
N ILE A 63 4.98 -1.11 -13.67
CA ILE A 63 5.14 -2.05 -12.55
C ILE A 63 3.98 -1.90 -11.55
N PRO A 64 3.70 -2.94 -10.73
CA PRO A 64 2.62 -2.87 -9.74
C PRO A 64 2.81 -1.74 -8.73
N VAL A 65 1.71 -1.14 -8.30
CA VAL A 65 1.71 -0.05 -7.32
C VAL A 65 0.81 -0.45 -6.13
N LEU A 66 1.39 -0.44 -4.94
CA LEU A 66 0.67 -0.68 -3.69
C LEU A 66 0.16 0.65 -3.13
N ARG A 67 -1.12 0.70 -2.80
CA ARG A 67 -1.65 1.82 -2.03
C ARG A 67 -1.31 1.60 -0.57
N LYS A 68 -0.37 2.38 -0.05
CA LYS A 68 0.03 2.30 1.35
C LYS A 68 -0.69 3.38 2.14
N ASP A 69 -1.72 2.94 2.87
CA ASP A 69 -2.58 3.80 3.65
C ASP A 69 -3.20 2.94 4.76
N PHE A 70 -3.84 3.58 5.72
CA PHE A 70 -4.59 2.89 6.76
C PHE A 70 -5.94 2.48 6.19
N THR A 71 -6.04 1.23 5.68
CA THR A 71 -7.29 0.72 5.11
C THR A 71 -8.23 0.37 6.26
N VAL A 72 -9.24 1.20 6.49
CA VAL A 72 -10.16 1.09 7.62
C VAL A 72 -11.60 0.84 7.23
N ASP A 73 -11.92 0.89 5.93
CA ASP A 73 -13.26 0.55 5.44
C ASP A 73 -13.20 0.00 4.01
N GLU A 74 -14.30 -0.61 3.58
CA GLU A 74 -14.40 -1.23 2.26
C GLU A 74 -14.27 -0.20 1.13
N TYR A 75 -14.73 1.01 1.36
CA TYR A 75 -14.70 2.06 0.35
C TYR A 75 -13.26 2.33 -0.12
N MET A 76 -12.30 2.30 0.81
CA MET A 76 -10.89 2.49 0.46
C MET A 76 -10.37 1.41 -0.47
N ILE A 77 -10.88 0.19 -0.36
CA ILE A 77 -10.48 -0.92 -1.24
C ILE A 77 -11.01 -0.67 -2.66
N TYR A 78 -12.26 -0.25 -2.79
CA TYR A 78 -12.83 0.13 -4.08
C TYR A 78 -12.08 1.31 -4.70
N GLN A 79 -11.73 2.30 -3.88
CA GLN A 79 -10.95 3.45 -4.36
C GLN A 79 -9.59 3.02 -4.89
N ALA A 80 -8.89 2.12 -4.19
CA ALA A 80 -7.60 1.62 -4.63
C ALA A 80 -7.71 1.01 -6.03
N LYS A 81 -8.75 0.19 -6.25
CA LYS A 81 -8.99 -0.40 -7.56
C LYS A 81 -9.27 0.67 -8.62
N ALA A 82 -10.13 1.64 -8.29
CA ALA A 82 -10.50 2.70 -9.22
C ALA A 82 -9.30 3.57 -9.61
N PHE A 83 -8.35 3.76 -8.70
CA PHE A 83 -7.16 4.58 -8.95
C PHE A 83 -6.02 3.80 -9.60
N GLY A 84 -6.22 2.52 -9.89
CA GLY A 84 -5.25 1.72 -10.63
C GLY A 84 -4.22 1.00 -9.77
N ALA A 85 -4.39 0.95 -8.46
CA ALA A 85 -3.48 0.20 -7.60
C ALA A 85 -3.56 -1.30 -7.88
N SER A 86 -2.48 -2.02 -7.61
CA SER A 86 -2.40 -3.47 -7.74
C SER A 86 -2.59 -4.18 -6.41
N ALA A 87 -2.42 -3.47 -5.29
CA ALA A 87 -2.49 -4.05 -3.96
C ALA A 87 -2.91 -3.01 -2.92
N VAL A 88 -3.44 -3.50 -1.81
CA VAL A 88 -3.78 -2.69 -0.63
C VAL A 88 -3.10 -3.27 0.59
N LEU A 89 -2.91 -2.43 1.60
CA LEU A 89 -2.30 -2.82 2.87
C LEU A 89 -3.38 -3.00 3.94
N LEU A 90 -3.38 -4.15 4.59
CA LEU A 90 -4.26 -4.44 5.73
C LEU A 90 -3.39 -4.60 6.97
N ILE A 91 -3.65 -3.81 8.00
CA ILE A 91 -2.81 -3.76 9.20
C ILE A 91 -3.51 -4.46 10.35
N CYS A 92 -2.93 -5.56 10.84
CA CYS A 92 -3.50 -6.34 11.94
C CYS A 92 -3.75 -5.51 13.20
N ALA A 93 -2.87 -4.56 13.49
CA ALA A 93 -2.97 -3.76 14.70
C ALA A 93 -4.25 -2.90 14.77
N ILE A 94 -4.83 -2.55 13.62
CA ILE A 94 -6.00 -1.66 13.58
C ILE A 94 -7.28 -2.34 13.06
N LEU A 95 -7.19 -3.59 12.58
CA LEU A 95 -8.34 -4.33 12.06
C LEU A 95 -8.64 -5.53 12.96
N ASP A 96 -9.93 -5.83 13.15
CA ASP A 96 -10.30 -7.07 13.84
C ASP A 96 -10.25 -8.26 12.87
N ASP A 97 -10.49 -9.46 13.40
CA ASP A 97 -10.37 -10.68 12.59
C ASP A 97 -11.40 -10.76 11.47
N VAL A 98 -12.59 -10.25 11.70
CA VAL A 98 -13.65 -10.23 10.69
C VAL A 98 -13.27 -9.27 9.56
N GLN A 99 -12.80 -8.08 9.92
CA GLN A 99 -12.36 -7.08 8.94
C GLN A 99 -11.18 -7.58 8.11
N LEU A 100 -10.19 -8.22 8.75
CA LEU A 100 -9.05 -8.78 8.02
C LEU A 100 -9.51 -9.74 6.94
N ARG A 101 -10.40 -10.68 7.30
CA ARG A 101 -10.90 -11.68 6.36
C ARG A 101 -11.76 -11.04 5.26
N GLU A 102 -12.70 -10.20 5.63
CA GLU A 102 -13.61 -9.59 4.67
C GLU A 102 -12.90 -8.64 3.71
N TYR A 103 -11.97 -7.84 4.22
CA TYR A 103 -11.23 -6.89 3.38
C TYR A 103 -10.27 -7.62 2.44
N ARG A 104 -9.65 -8.70 2.92
CA ARG A 104 -8.82 -9.54 2.06
C ARG A 104 -9.64 -10.16 0.94
N GLN A 105 -10.80 -10.72 1.27
CA GLN A 105 -11.67 -11.33 0.28
C GLN A 105 -12.17 -10.31 -0.74
N LEU A 106 -12.55 -9.12 -0.29
CA LEU A 106 -12.98 -8.05 -1.18
C LEU A 106 -11.86 -7.63 -2.12
N ALA A 107 -10.67 -7.40 -1.59
CA ALA A 107 -9.52 -7.01 -2.40
C ALA A 107 -9.25 -8.05 -3.49
N GLU A 108 -9.21 -9.33 -3.11
CA GLU A 108 -8.96 -10.41 -4.07
C GLU A 108 -10.07 -10.52 -5.11
N SER A 109 -11.33 -10.30 -4.72
CA SER A 109 -12.45 -10.31 -5.66
C SER A 109 -12.35 -9.20 -6.71
N LEU A 110 -11.68 -8.11 -6.38
CA LEU A 110 -11.44 -6.99 -7.30
C LEU A 110 -10.13 -7.13 -8.07
N GLY A 111 -9.41 -8.23 -7.87
CA GLY A 111 -8.13 -8.46 -8.53
C GLY A 111 -6.96 -7.74 -7.88
N LEU A 112 -7.11 -7.29 -6.64
CA LEU A 112 -6.04 -6.65 -5.88
C LEU A 112 -5.37 -7.66 -4.97
N ASP A 113 -4.06 -7.55 -4.78
CA ASP A 113 -3.37 -8.29 -3.74
C ASP A 113 -3.64 -7.61 -2.40
N ALA A 114 -3.83 -8.42 -1.37
CA ALA A 114 -3.97 -7.91 -0.01
C ALA A 114 -2.71 -8.25 0.76
N LEU A 115 -1.93 -7.23 1.10
CA LEU A 115 -0.74 -7.39 1.92
C LEU A 115 -1.13 -7.16 3.37
N VAL A 116 -0.92 -8.17 4.22
CA VAL A 116 -1.29 -8.09 5.62
C VAL A 116 -0.04 -7.84 6.46
N GLU A 117 -0.03 -6.72 7.17
CA GLU A 117 1.07 -6.34 8.05
C GLU A 117 0.84 -6.89 9.45
N ALA A 118 1.79 -7.66 9.94
CA ALA A 118 1.75 -8.28 11.26
C ALA A 118 3.10 -8.07 11.94
N HIS A 119 3.08 -7.64 13.20
CA HIS A 119 4.28 -7.27 13.94
C HIS A 119 4.70 -8.26 15.03
N ASP A 120 3.84 -9.20 15.40
CA ASP A 120 4.15 -10.21 16.41
C ASP A 120 3.53 -11.56 16.03
N GLU A 121 3.85 -12.60 16.79
CA GLU A 121 3.39 -13.96 16.50
C GLU A 121 1.87 -14.08 16.51
N ARG A 122 1.21 -13.38 17.43
CA ARG A 122 -0.25 -13.41 17.52
C ARG A 122 -0.88 -12.79 16.27
N GLU A 123 -0.33 -11.67 15.79
CA GLU A 123 -0.82 -11.04 14.58
C GLU A 123 -0.56 -11.90 13.34
N VAL A 124 0.58 -12.59 13.30
CA VAL A 124 0.86 -13.52 12.21
C VAL A 124 -0.18 -14.63 12.18
N GLU A 125 -0.53 -15.21 13.35
CA GLU A 125 -1.57 -16.23 13.44
C GLU A 125 -2.92 -15.70 12.98
N ARG A 126 -3.29 -14.49 13.40
CA ARG A 126 -4.53 -13.85 12.97
C ARG A 126 -4.57 -13.66 11.45
N ALA A 127 -3.47 -13.21 10.88
CA ALA A 127 -3.34 -13.01 9.44
C ALA A 127 -3.53 -14.33 8.68
N LEU A 128 -2.90 -15.40 9.13
CA LEU A 128 -3.02 -16.70 8.51
C LEU A 128 -4.45 -17.26 8.62
N GLU A 129 -5.09 -17.09 9.78
CA GLU A 129 -6.47 -17.49 9.96
C GLU A 129 -7.44 -16.72 9.07
N ALA A 130 -7.13 -15.47 8.78
CA ALA A 130 -7.90 -14.66 7.84
C ALA A 130 -7.68 -15.06 6.39
N GLY A 131 -6.78 -16.00 6.13
CA GLY A 131 -6.50 -16.50 4.79
C GLY A 131 -5.39 -15.78 4.05
N ALA A 132 -4.61 -14.95 4.75
CA ALA A 132 -3.49 -14.25 4.14
C ALA A 132 -2.42 -15.24 3.70
N LYS A 133 -1.74 -14.92 2.61
CA LYS A 133 -0.57 -15.66 2.20
C LYS A 133 0.57 -15.37 3.16
N GLU A 134 1.48 -16.33 3.31
CA GLU A 134 2.58 -16.22 4.25
C GLU A 134 3.58 -15.16 3.80
N ARG A 135 3.30 -13.91 4.15
CA ARG A 135 4.17 -12.77 3.88
C ARG A 135 4.30 -11.95 5.14
N ARG A 136 5.50 -11.49 5.43
CA ARG A 136 5.76 -10.64 6.58
C ARG A 136 6.20 -9.26 6.11
N SER A 137 5.59 -8.24 6.71
CA SER A 137 6.05 -6.87 6.58
C SER A 137 7.20 -6.65 7.56
N GLN A 138 8.20 -5.96 7.13
CA GLN A 138 9.33 -5.62 7.99
C GLN A 138 9.43 -4.12 8.18
#